data_9c3e6c51b7cc96d2133c82a6e238b3e9
#
_entry.id   9c3e6c51b7cc96d2133c82a6e238b3e9
#
_cell.length_a   1.000
_cell.length_b   1.000
_cell.length_c   1.000
_cell.angle_alpha   90.00
_cell.angle_beta   90.00
_cell.angle_gamma   90.00
#
_symmetry.space_group_name_H-M   'P 1'
#
loop_
_entity.id
_entity.type
_entity.pdbx_description
1 polymer ?
#
loop_
_entity_poly.entity_id
_entity_poly.type
_entity_poly.pdbx_seq_one_letter_code
_entity_poly.pdbx_strand_id
1 'polypeptide(L)'
;IRRVLSHWSHALIPSEDSVKGVLPIAVFSRYPLANHRFITYQHSSNCSMMCDVVMGTDTIRLINNHLQTTSVSQKRRKWERELATDDTRREVQAAKDAAGTLHENFMKRATQTYVISHYAKTSPYPVLLCGDFNSIPSSYTYHHLRKTLKDGFRTAGNGYMYTYRYAKRMLRIDYIFHSPSLKGIAYYSPDLDLCSDHNPVIMEVEIQ
;
A
#
# COMPACT_ATOMS: atom_id res chain seq x y z
N ILE A 1 -14.96 -13.63 -7.65
CA ILE A 1 -14.27 -12.37 -8.06
C ILE A 1 -14.38 -12.17 -9.56
N ARG A 2 -13.94 -13.12 -10.44
CA ARG A 2 -13.98 -12.98 -11.92
C ARG A 2 -15.38 -12.62 -12.47
N ARG A 3 -16.45 -13.19 -11.90
CA ARG A 3 -17.84 -12.91 -12.35
C ARG A 3 -18.29 -11.48 -12.03
N VAL A 4 -17.86 -10.91 -10.91
CA VAL A 4 -18.21 -9.54 -10.48
C VAL A 4 -17.38 -8.50 -11.22
N LEU A 5 -16.16 -8.85 -11.63
CA LEU A 5 -15.21 -7.97 -12.32
C LEU A 5 -15.11 -8.26 -13.83
N SER A 6 -16.20 -8.82 -14.42
CA SER A 6 -16.23 -9.22 -15.84
C SER A 6 -16.09 -8.06 -16.84
N HIS A 7 -16.31 -6.81 -16.41
CA HIS A 7 -16.08 -5.63 -17.25
C HIS A 7 -14.61 -5.22 -17.37
N TRP A 8 -13.72 -5.88 -16.64
CA TRP A 8 -12.28 -5.69 -16.74
C TRP A 8 -11.72 -6.79 -17.64
N SER A 9 -11.30 -6.40 -18.86
CA SER A 9 -10.86 -7.35 -19.88
C SER A 9 -9.57 -8.08 -19.51
N HIS A 10 -8.75 -7.47 -18.65
CA HIS A 10 -7.46 -7.99 -18.24
C HIS A 10 -7.35 -8.06 -16.71
N ALA A 11 -6.78 -9.14 -16.22
CA ALA A 11 -6.56 -9.35 -14.79
C ALA A 11 -5.24 -10.07 -14.53
N LEU A 12 -4.48 -9.58 -13.54
CA LEU A 12 -3.35 -10.28 -12.94
C LEU A 12 -3.76 -10.72 -11.54
N ILE A 13 -3.95 -12.01 -11.39
CA ILE A 13 -4.29 -12.65 -10.12
C ILE A 13 -3.20 -13.70 -9.89
N PRO A 14 -2.42 -13.62 -8.81
CA PRO A 14 -1.40 -14.62 -8.52
C PRO A 14 -2.00 -16.02 -8.41
N SER A 15 -1.27 -17.04 -8.85
CA SER A 15 -1.65 -18.44 -8.64
C SER A 15 -1.54 -18.81 -7.15
N GLU A 16 -2.30 -19.79 -6.70
CA GLU A 16 -2.25 -20.27 -5.31
C GLU A 16 -0.84 -20.69 -4.89
N ASP A 17 -0.08 -21.31 -5.79
CA ASP A 17 1.30 -21.73 -5.54
C ASP A 17 2.25 -20.52 -5.36
N SER A 18 1.99 -19.41 -6.07
CA SER A 18 2.80 -18.19 -5.99
C SER A 18 2.56 -17.40 -4.71
N VAL A 19 1.45 -17.63 -4.02
CA VAL A 19 1.00 -16.84 -2.86
C VAL A 19 0.90 -17.67 -1.58
N LYS A 20 1.48 -18.86 -1.53
CA LYS A 20 1.46 -19.70 -0.33
C LYS A 20 2.06 -18.96 0.85
N GLY A 21 1.23 -18.68 1.86
CA GLY A 21 1.62 -17.91 3.04
C GLY A 21 1.71 -16.39 2.83
N VAL A 22 1.24 -15.88 1.69
CA VAL A 22 1.23 -14.45 1.35
C VAL A 22 -0.21 -13.96 1.23
N LEU A 23 -0.46 -12.71 1.64
CA LEU A 23 -1.73 -12.02 1.42
C LEU A 23 -1.76 -11.51 -0.02
N PRO A 24 -2.54 -12.15 -0.91
CA PRO A 24 -2.48 -11.83 -2.34
C PRO A 24 -3.11 -10.47 -2.64
N ILE A 25 -2.54 -9.80 -3.64
CA ILE A 25 -3.09 -8.61 -4.27
C ILE A 25 -3.35 -8.92 -5.74
N ALA A 26 -4.24 -8.17 -6.37
CA ALA A 26 -4.59 -8.33 -7.77
C ALA A 26 -4.63 -7.00 -8.50
N VAL A 27 -4.49 -7.04 -9.82
CA VAL A 27 -4.68 -5.90 -10.72
C VAL A 27 -5.73 -6.27 -11.76
N PHE A 28 -6.70 -5.39 -11.95
CA PHE A 28 -7.70 -5.48 -13.01
C PHE A 28 -7.60 -4.25 -13.90
N SER A 29 -7.70 -4.44 -15.23
CA SER A 29 -7.52 -3.37 -16.20
C SER A 29 -8.45 -3.54 -17.40
N ARG A 30 -8.87 -2.42 -17.99
CA ARG A 30 -9.49 -2.39 -19.32
C ARG A 30 -8.44 -2.51 -20.43
N TYR A 31 -7.19 -2.18 -20.11
CA TYR A 31 -6.05 -2.20 -21.02
C TYR A 31 -5.21 -3.44 -20.82
N PRO A 32 -4.49 -3.91 -21.85
CA PRO A 32 -3.54 -5.00 -21.74
C PRO A 32 -2.50 -4.78 -20.64
N LEU A 33 -2.17 -5.85 -19.94
CA LEU A 33 -1.16 -5.89 -18.88
C LEU A 33 0.04 -6.70 -19.35
N ALA A 34 1.20 -6.08 -19.42
CA ALA A 34 2.46 -6.69 -19.87
C ALA A 34 3.53 -6.68 -18.74
N ASN A 35 4.63 -7.39 -18.95
CA ASN A 35 5.83 -7.36 -18.11
C ASN A 35 5.54 -7.47 -16.60
N HIS A 36 4.60 -8.33 -16.23
CA HIS A 36 4.19 -8.46 -14.84
C HIS A 36 5.21 -9.22 -14.00
N ARG A 37 5.33 -8.80 -12.74
CA ARG A 37 6.16 -9.46 -11.72
C ARG A 37 5.44 -9.44 -10.38
N PHE A 38 5.38 -10.61 -9.73
CA PHE A 38 4.95 -10.73 -8.34
C PHE A 38 6.18 -10.70 -7.44
N ILE A 39 6.16 -9.82 -6.43
CA ILE A 39 7.30 -9.54 -5.56
C ILE A 39 6.93 -9.95 -4.15
N THR A 40 7.52 -11.03 -3.67
CA THR A 40 7.42 -11.50 -2.29
C THR A 40 8.59 -10.99 -1.46
N TYR A 41 8.41 -10.92 -0.16
CA TYR A 41 9.41 -10.44 0.78
C TYR A 41 9.74 -11.50 1.81
N GLN A 42 11.01 -11.67 2.14
CA GLN A 42 11.44 -12.62 3.17
C GLN A 42 10.82 -12.27 4.52
N HIS A 43 10.35 -13.26 5.25
CA HIS A 43 9.74 -13.14 6.58
C HIS A 43 8.56 -12.16 6.63
N SER A 44 7.78 -12.09 5.54
CA SER A 44 6.59 -11.27 5.42
C SER A 44 5.50 -12.00 4.64
N SER A 45 4.26 -11.90 5.10
CA SER A 45 3.09 -12.31 4.33
C SER A 45 2.58 -11.25 3.37
N ASN A 46 3.21 -10.08 3.35
CA ASN A 46 2.87 -8.98 2.46
C ASN A 46 3.66 -9.09 1.14
N CYS A 47 3.15 -8.46 0.09
CA CYS A 47 3.73 -8.54 -1.24
C CYS A 47 3.50 -7.26 -2.05
N SER A 48 4.15 -7.18 -3.20
CA SER A 48 3.90 -6.18 -4.23
C SER A 48 3.74 -6.85 -5.59
N MET A 49 3.10 -6.15 -6.52
CA MET A 49 2.94 -6.58 -7.90
C MET A 49 3.28 -5.41 -8.82
N MET A 50 4.07 -5.68 -9.85
CA MET A 50 4.40 -4.73 -10.89
C MET A 50 3.85 -5.23 -12.22
N CYS A 51 3.33 -4.32 -13.05
CA CYS A 51 3.00 -4.58 -14.45
C CYS A 51 3.06 -3.29 -15.26
N ASP A 52 3.11 -3.45 -16.58
CA ASP A 52 3.00 -2.35 -17.53
C ASP A 52 1.58 -2.34 -18.11
N VAL A 53 0.87 -1.23 -17.97
CA VAL A 53 -0.47 -0.99 -18.52
C VAL A 53 -0.29 -0.33 -19.89
N VAL A 54 -0.71 -1.04 -20.96
CA VAL A 54 -0.49 -0.61 -22.36
C VAL A 54 -1.75 0.04 -22.88
N MET A 55 -1.71 1.34 -23.18
CA MET A 55 -2.83 2.17 -23.61
C MET A 55 -2.58 2.74 -25.00
N GLY A 56 -2.69 1.89 -26.03
CA GLY A 56 -2.34 2.29 -27.41
C GLY A 56 -0.84 2.51 -27.55
N THR A 57 -0.43 3.76 -27.79
CA THR A 57 0.99 4.16 -27.87
C THR A 57 1.64 4.45 -26.53
N ASP A 58 0.81 4.67 -25.52
CA ASP A 58 1.28 5.04 -24.19
C ASP A 58 1.37 3.81 -23.28
N THR A 59 2.32 3.84 -22.36
CA THR A 59 2.49 2.79 -21.37
C THR A 59 2.79 3.41 -20.00
N ILE A 60 2.14 2.91 -18.97
CA ILE A 60 2.39 3.30 -17.57
C ILE A 60 2.82 2.05 -16.79
N ARG A 61 3.88 2.16 -16.01
CA ARG A 61 4.23 1.14 -15.02
C ARG A 61 3.38 1.29 -13.78
N LEU A 62 2.58 0.28 -13.49
CA LEU A 62 1.81 0.17 -12.26
C LEU A 62 2.56 -0.70 -11.26
N ILE A 63 2.73 -0.21 -10.04
CA ILE A 63 3.26 -0.98 -8.92
C ILE A 63 2.21 -0.95 -7.81
N ASN A 64 1.53 -2.08 -7.60
CA ASN A 64 0.54 -2.24 -6.54
C ASN A 64 1.20 -2.89 -5.31
N ASN A 65 0.93 -2.36 -4.11
CA ASN A 65 1.64 -2.74 -2.90
C ASN A 65 0.69 -3.04 -1.75
N HIS A 66 1.08 -4.05 -0.97
CA HIS A 66 0.61 -4.21 0.39
C HIS A 66 1.87 -4.43 1.24
N LEU A 67 2.40 -3.37 1.85
CA LEU A 67 3.63 -3.43 2.63
C LEU A 67 3.36 -3.98 4.04
N GLN A 68 4.44 -4.39 4.73
CA GLN A 68 4.40 -5.02 6.04
C GLN A 68 3.44 -4.31 7.00
N THR A 69 2.49 -5.06 7.53
CA THR A 69 1.51 -4.54 8.51
C THR A 69 2.19 -4.15 9.83
N THR A 70 1.60 -3.21 10.54
CA THR A 70 2.08 -2.85 11.89
C THR A 70 1.83 -3.94 12.91
N SER A 71 0.88 -4.86 12.64
CA SER A 71 0.40 -5.91 13.55
C SER A 71 -0.20 -5.37 14.87
N VAL A 72 -0.37 -4.06 14.99
CA VAL A 72 -0.91 -3.41 16.19
C VAL A 72 -2.36 -3.83 16.43
N SER A 73 -3.19 -3.83 15.39
CA SER A 73 -4.61 -4.21 15.50
C SER A 73 -4.79 -5.67 15.94
N GLN A 74 -3.94 -6.58 15.46
CA GLN A 74 -3.99 -8.00 15.81
C GLN A 74 -3.55 -8.27 17.25
N LYS A 75 -2.55 -7.53 17.75
CA LYS A 75 -1.99 -7.70 19.08
C LYS A 75 -2.61 -6.77 20.12
N ARG A 76 -3.40 -5.77 19.71
CA ARG A 76 -3.98 -4.74 20.57
C ARG A 76 -4.71 -5.32 21.79
N ARG A 77 -5.62 -6.28 21.58
CA ARG A 77 -6.38 -6.90 22.67
C ARG A 77 -5.51 -7.63 23.70
N LYS A 78 -4.37 -8.17 23.24
CA LYS A 78 -3.39 -8.80 24.12
C LYS A 78 -2.69 -7.74 24.95
N TRP A 79 -2.17 -6.70 24.31
CA TRP A 79 -1.47 -5.61 24.98
C TRP A 79 -2.38 -4.82 25.93
N GLU A 80 -3.62 -4.51 25.53
CA GLU A 80 -4.60 -3.86 26.41
C GLU A 80 -4.87 -4.64 27.67
N ARG A 81 -4.94 -5.98 27.60
CA ARG A 81 -5.10 -6.84 28.80
C ARG A 81 -3.84 -6.86 29.66
N GLU A 82 -2.68 -6.92 29.06
CA GLU A 82 -1.39 -6.95 29.75
C GLU A 82 -1.05 -5.58 30.39
N LEU A 83 -1.42 -4.49 29.76
CA LEU A 83 -1.27 -3.12 30.28
C LEU A 83 -2.32 -2.73 31.33
N ALA A 84 -3.42 -3.48 31.44
CA ALA A 84 -4.46 -3.26 32.44
C ALA A 84 -4.26 -4.10 33.72
N THR A 85 -3.09 -4.71 33.92
CA THR A 85 -2.77 -5.46 35.13
C THR A 85 -2.13 -4.53 36.16
N ASP A 86 -2.38 -4.76 37.46
CA ASP A 86 -1.70 -4.03 38.54
C ASP A 86 -0.23 -4.47 38.77
N ASP A 87 0.37 -5.17 37.79
CA ASP A 87 1.74 -5.63 37.80
C ASP A 87 2.63 -4.81 36.88
N THR A 88 3.29 -3.82 37.42
CA THR A 88 4.19 -2.90 36.72
C THR A 88 5.27 -3.63 35.88
N ARG A 89 5.71 -4.82 36.29
CA ARG A 89 6.71 -5.59 35.52
C ARG A 89 6.10 -6.13 34.22
N ARG A 90 4.85 -6.60 34.27
CA ARG A 90 4.11 -7.08 33.09
C ARG A 90 3.78 -5.94 32.14
N GLU A 91 3.39 -4.79 32.66
CA GLU A 91 3.15 -3.58 31.86
C GLU A 91 4.41 -3.15 31.09
N VAL A 92 5.54 -3.05 31.78
CA VAL A 92 6.83 -2.68 31.16
C VAL A 92 7.26 -3.71 30.11
N GLN A 93 7.08 -5.01 30.38
CA GLN A 93 7.41 -6.06 29.43
C GLN A 93 6.51 -5.98 28.19
N ALA A 94 5.20 -5.81 28.36
CA ALA A 94 4.23 -5.65 27.25
C ALA A 94 4.56 -4.43 26.40
N ALA A 95 4.94 -3.31 27.00
CA ALA A 95 5.36 -2.11 26.29
C ALA A 95 6.66 -2.33 25.47
N LYS A 96 7.64 -3.04 26.04
CA LYS A 96 8.88 -3.41 25.32
C LYS A 96 8.59 -4.34 24.14
N ASP A 97 7.75 -5.35 24.30
CA ASP A 97 7.37 -6.29 23.26
C ASP A 97 6.60 -5.59 22.13
N ALA A 98 5.73 -4.63 22.49
CA ALA A 98 5.03 -3.80 21.52
C ALA A 98 6.00 -2.92 20.71
N ALA A 99 6.92 -2.25 21.39
CA ALA A 99 7.95 -1.42 20.76
C ALA A 99 8.86 -2.25 19.84
N GLY A 100 9.31 -3.44 20.31
CA GLY A 100 10.11 -4.38 19.51
C GLY A 100 9.38 -4.83 18.23
N THR A 101 8.11 -5.19 18.35
CA THR A 101 7.28 -5.57 17.19
C THR A 101 7.12 -4.43 16.18
N LEU A 102 6.89 -3.21 16.66
CA LEU A 102 6.78 -2.04 15.79
C LEU A 102 8.10 -1.75 15.09
N HIS A 103 9.22 -1.79 15.81
CA HIS A 103 10.55 -1.59 15.24
C HIS A 103 10.85 -2.61 14.13
N GLU A 104 10.64 -3.91 14.39
CA GLU A 104 10.83 -4.96 13.39
C GLU A 104 10.00 -4.72 12.12
N ASN A 105 8.71 -4.38 12.29
CA ASN A 105 7.83 -4.11 11.14
C ASN A 105 8.23 -2.83 10.39
N PHE A 106 8.76 -1.81 11.07
CA PHE A 106 9.31 -0.63 10.41
C PHE A 106 10.56 -0.96 9.58
N MET A 107 11.45 -1.81 10.09
CA MET A 107 12.63 -2.25 9.34
C MET A 107 12.26 -3.08 8.11
N LYS A 108 11.30 -4.00 8.23
CA LYS A 108 10.75 -4.76 7.09
C LYS A 108 10.17 -3.82 6.03
N ARG A 109 9.37 -2.84 6.42
CA ARG A 109 8.82 -1.83 5.47
C ARG A 109 9.90 -0.99 4.80
N ALA A 110 10.94 -0.59 5.53
CA ALA A 110 12.06 0.14 4.95
C ALA A 110 12.73 -0.66 3.84
N THR A 111 13.00 -1.95 4.06
CA THR A 111 13.55 -2.86 3.05
C THR A 111 12.61 -3.02 1.86
N GLN A 112 11.32 -3.25 2.09
CA GLN A 112 10.30 -3.34 1.04
C GLN A 112 10.21 -2.04 0.23
N THR A 113 10.29 -0.88 0.91
CA THR A 113 10.32 0.44 0.27
C THR A 113 11.50 0.60 -0.68
N TYR A 114 12.67 0.10 -0.31
CA TYR A 114 13.85 0.08 -1.18
C TYR A 114 13.60 -0.71 -2.47
N VAL A 115 13.01 -1.89 -2.35
CA VAL A 115 12.71 -2.77 -3.49
C VAL A 115 11.75 -2.08 -4.46
N ILE A 116 10.60 -1.58 -3.97
CA ILE A 116 9.61 -0.91 -4.85
C ILE A 116 10.14 0.41 -5.43
N SER A 117 10.92 1.15 -4.65
CA SER A 117 11.59 2.38 -5.13
C SER A 117 12.59 2.09 -6.25
N HIS A 118 13.30 0.97 -6.20
CA HIS A 118 14.19 0.54 -7.27
C HIS A 118 13.40 0.29 -8.56
N TYR A 119 12.31 -0.49 -8.50
CA TYR A 119 11.46 -0.74 -9.68
C TYR A 119 10.82 0.54 -10.25
N ALA A 120 10.47 1.49 -9.38
CA ALA A 120 9.96 2.77 -9.82
C ALA A 120 11.04 3.60 -10.54
N LYS A 121 12.25 3.66 -10.00
CA LYS A 121 13.38 4.44 -10.56
C LYS A 121 13.92 3.86 -11.87
N THR A 122 13.90 2.55 -12.02
CA THR A 122 14.41 1.85 -13.22
C THR A 122 13.34 1.67 -14.30
N SER A 123 12.15 2.21 -14.10
CA SER A 123 11.07 2.15 -15.09
C SER A 123 11.39 2.97 -16.32
N PRO A 124 11.26 2.41 -17.54
CA PRO A 124 11.32 3.19 -18.77
C PRO A 124 10.05 4.01 -19.04
N TYR A 125 9.00 3.78 -18.25
CA TYR A 125 7.69 4.40 -18.38
C TYR A 125 7.35 5.27 -17.17
N PRO A 126 6.41 6.23 -17.31
CA PRO A 126 5.80 6.89 -16.18
C PRO A 126 5.25 5.87 -15.17
N VAL A 127 5.36 6.15 -13.89
CA VAL A 127 5.00 5.22 -12.80
C VAL A 127 3.77 5.69 -12.06
N LEU A 128 2.85 4.75 -11.79
CA LEU A 128 1.86 4.82 -10.72
C LEU A 128 2.23 3.78 -9.66
N LEU A 129 2.48 4.23 -8.44
CA LEU A 129 2.81 3.39 -7.30
C LEU A 129 1.69 3.52 -6.27
N CYS A 130 0.88 2.47 -6.08
CA CYS A 130 -0.33 2.51 -5.25
C CYS A 130 -0.38 1.37 -4.24
N GLY A 131 -1.33 1.45 -3.31
CA GLY A 131 -1.69 0.40 -2.37
C GLY A 131 -1.63 0.82 -0.90
N ASP A 132 -1.69 -0.18 -0.02
CA ASP A 132 -1.51 -0.01 1.42
C ASP A 132 -0.02 -0.07 1.79
N PHE A 133 0.50 1.05 2.22
CA PHE A 133 1.89 1.18 2.65
C PHE A 133 2.06 0.96 4.16
N ASN A 134 0.96 0.78 4.91
CA ASN A 134 0.98 0.66 6.37
C ASN A 134 1.84 1.74 7.06
N SER A 135 1.92 2.92 6.48
CA SER A 135 2.84 3.99 6.83
C SER A 135 2.18 5.35 6.71
N ILE A 136 2.27 6.18 7.74
CA ILE A 136 1.73 7.54 7.75
C ILE A 136 2.66 8.53 7.02
N PRO A 137 2.18 9.76 6.68
CA PRO A 137 2.99 10.75 5.94
C PRO A 137 4.27 11.22 6.64
N SER A 138 4.42 11.01 7.94
CA SER A 138 5.66 11.31 8.68
C SER A 138 6.68 10.16 8.68
N SER A 139 6.38 9.04 8.02
CA SER A 139 7.22 7.83 8.04
C SER A 139 8.40 7.92 7.07
N TYR A 140 9.43 7.09 7.33
CA TYR A 140 10.55 6.87 6.41
C TYR A 140 10.08 6.44 5.01
N THR A 141 9.16 5.46 4.94
CA THR A 141 8.59 4.95 3.68
C THR A 141 8.04 6.08 2.81
N TYR A 142 7.20 6.92 3.38
CA TYR A 142 6.60 8.04 2.67
C TYR A 142 7.64 9.06 2.17
N HIS A 143 8.55 9.47 3.05
CA HIS A 143 9.60 10.43 2.70
C HIS A 143 10.58 9.86 1.66
N HIS A 144 10.89 8.57 1.74
CA HIS A 144 11.79 7.90 0.77
C HIS A 144 11.18 7.90 -0.64
N LEU A 145 9.90 7.52 -0.77
CA LEU A 145 9.20 7.49 -2.06
C LEU A 145 9.03 8.88 -2.67
N ARG A 146 8.78 9.87 -1.84
CA ARG A 146 8.65 11.27 -2.28
C ARG A 146 9.92 11.93 -2.79
N LYS A 147 11.07 11.30 -2.69
CA LYS A 147 12.32 11.79 -3.30
C LYS A 147 12.26 11.74 -4.84
N THR A 148 11.46 10.84 -5.41
CA THR A 148 11.38 10.61 -6.86
C THR A 148 9.96 10.63 -7.42
N LEU A 149 8.96 10.41 -6.59
CA LEU A 149 7.56 10.40 -6.96
C LEU A 149 6.80 11.54 -6.26
N LYS A 150 5.70 11.97 -6.85
CA LYS A 150 4.76 12.92 -6.25
C LYS A 150 3.65 12.16 -5.54
N ASP A 151 3.21 12.63 -4.39
CA ASP A 151 2.02 12.13 -3.70
C ASP A 151 0.76 12.69 -4.38
N GLY A 152 -0.09 11.83 -4.92
CA GLY A 152 -1.30 12.21 -5.64
C GLY A 152 -2.24 13.08 -4.82
N PHE A 153 -2.37 12.84 -3.51
CA PHE A 153 -3.17 13.71 -2.64
C PHE A 153 -2.61 15.14 -2.59
N ARG A 154 -1.29 15.31 -2.58
CA ARG A 154 -0.67 16.63 -2.56
C ARG A 154 -0.72 17.37 -3.89
N THR A 155 -0.90 16.65 -4.99
CA THR A 155 -0.95 17.23 -6.34
C THR A 155 -2.37 17.50 -6.83
N ALA A 156 -3.35 16.70 -6.40
CA ALA A 156 -4.71 16.76 -6.93
C ALA A 156 -5.81 16.51 -5.85
N GLY A 157 -5.43 16.28 -4.60
CA GLY A 157 -6.37 16.13 -3.49
C GLY A 157 -6.69 17.45 -2.81
N ASN A 158 -7.75 17.45 -2.02
CA ASN A 158 -8.19 18.61 -1.26
C ASN A 158 -8.67 18.21 0.15
N GLY A 159 -8.55 19.14 1.09
CA GLY A 159 -9.03 18.99 2.46
C GLY A 159 -8.25 17.97 3.29
N TYR A 160 -8.95 17.28 4.18
CA TYR A 160 -8.42 16.23 5.04
C TYR A 160 -8.79 14.87 4.50
N MET A 161 -7.84 13.92 4.50
CA MET A 161 -8.07 12.56 4.03
C MET A 161 -7.55 11.53 5.02
N TYR A 162 -8.36 10.52 5.29
CA TYR A 162 -7.97 9.29 5.94
C TYR A 162 -8.35 8.11 5.06
N THR A 163 -7.62 7.02 5.16
CA THR A 163 -7.89 5.80 4.39
C THR A 163 -8.17 4.61 5.29
N TYR A 164 -7.70 4.63 6.54
CA TYR A 164 -8.00 3.62 7.54
C TYR A 164 -9.16 4.06 8.43
N ARG A 165 -10.24 3.28 8.46
CA ARG A 165 -11.52 3.64 9.10
C ARG A 165 -11.49 3.57 10.63
N TYR A 166 -10.57 2.76 11.18
CA TYR A 166 -10.33 2.73 12.62
C TYR A 166 -9.33 3.83 13.04
N ALA A 167 -8.84 3.79 14.26
CA ALA A 167 -7.97 4.81 14.83
C ALA A 167 -8.55 6.23 14.70
N LYS A 168 -9.84 6.38 15.03
CA LYS A 168 -10.58 7.66 15.01
C LYS A 168 -10.58 8.36 13.64
N ARG A 169 -10.45 7.59 12.55
CA ARG A 169 -10.41 8.11 11.17
C ARG A 169 -9.30 9.15 10.94
N MET A 170 -8.14 8.91 11.52
CA MET A 170 -7.01 9.87 11.47
C MET A 170 -5.87 9.42 10.56
N LEU A 171 -5.84 8.15 10.14
CA LEU A 171 -4.69 7.59 9.46
C LEU A 171 -4.90 7.52 7.95
N ARG A 172 -4.00 8.13 7.20
CA ARG A 172 -3.81 7.91 5.78
C ARG A 172 -2.61 7.00 5.60
N ILE A 173 -2.85 5.76 5.20
CA ILE A 173 -1.84 4.71 5.02
C ILE A 173 -1.88 4.09 3.63
N ASP A 174 -2.91 4.41 2.85
CA ASP A 174 -3.04 4.06 1.44
C ASP A 174 -2.72 5.29 0.58
N TYR A 175 -1.99 5.08 -0.49
CA TYR A 175 -1.51 6.15 -1.35
C TYR A 175 -1.55 5.74 -2.82
N ILE A 176 -1.62 6.75 -3.70
CA ILE A 176 -1.20 6.68 -5.08
C ILE A 176 -0.12 7.74 -5.28
N PHE A 177 1.12 7.30 -5.47
CA PHE A 177 2.22 8.14 -5.91
C PHE A 177 2.34 8.06 -7.43
N HIS A 178 2.81 9.13 -8.05
CA HIS A 178 2.99 9.19 -9.50
C HIS A 178 4.31 9.84 -9.91
N SER A 179 4.77 9.49 -11.11
CA SER A 179 5.92 10.16 -11.74
C SER A 179 5.68 11.65 -11.95
N PRO A 180 6.72 12.50 -11.93
CA PRO A 180 6.60 13.91 -12.27
C PRO A 180 6.04 14.18 -13.65
N SER A 181 6.21 13.27 -14.61
CA SER A 181 5.69 13.30 -15.98
C SER A 181 4.18 13.02 -16.10
N LEU A 182 3.53 12.62 -15.02
CA LEU A 182 2.08 12.51 -14.95
C LEU A 182 1.51 13.72 -14.22
N LYS A 183 0.39 14.25 -14.73
CA LYS A 183 -0.35 15.33 -14.09
C LYS A 183 -1.53 14.76 -13.32
N GLY A 184 -1.58 14.98 -12.00
CA GLY A 184 -2.75 14.65 -11.19
C GLY A 184 -3.91 15.60 -11.50
N ILE A 185 -5.08 15.06 -11.81
CA ILE A 185 -6.29 15.81 -12.12
C ILE A 185 -7.25 15.81 -10.93
N ALA A 186 -7.49 14.64 -10.35
CA ALA A 186 -8.33 14.47 -9.17
C ALA A 186 -7.78 13.39 -8.26
N TYR A 187 -7.97 13.56 -6.95
CA TYR A 187 -7.61 12.57 -5.94
C TYR A 187 -8.58 12.63 -4.76
N TYR A 188 -9.21 11.51 -4.45
CA TYR A 188 -10.18 11.44 -3.36
C TYR A 188 -10.28 10.02 -2.79
N SER A 189 -10.82 9.95 -1.55
CA SER A 189 -11.07 8.71 -0.84
C SER A 189 -12.46 8.80 -0.22
N PRO A 190 -13.49 8.28 -0.90
CA PRO A 190 -14.86 8.35 -0.39
C PRO A 190 -15.04 7.41 0.80
N ASP A 191 -15.72 7.88 1.84
CA ASP A 191 -16.15 7.05 2.97
C ASP A 191 -17.40 6.25 2.56
N LEU A 192 -17.16 5.10 1.96
CA LEU A 192 -18.21 4.20 1.51
C LEU A 192 -18.52 3.18 2.61
N ASP A 193 -19.78 2.79 2.72
CA ASP A 193 -20.19 1.71 3.63
C ASP A 193 -19.86 0.34 3.01
N LEU A 194 -18.57 -0.02 3.08
CA LEU A 194 -18.03 -1.27 2.54
C LEU A 194 -17.62 -2.22 3.66
N CYS A 195 -17.60 -3.51 3.36
CA CYS A 195 -17.06 -4.57 4.23
C CYS A 195 -15.51 -4.52 4.30
N SER A 196 -14.94 -3.33 4.42
CA SER A 196 -13.50 -3.10 4.51
C SER A 196 -13.20 -2.14 5.66
N ASP A 197 -12.06 -2.32 6.30
CA ASP A 197 -11.52 -1.38 7.27
C ASP A 197 -10.71 -0.24 6.62
N HIS A 198 -10.57 -0.26 5.29
CA HIS A 198 -10.00 0.81 4.49
C HIS A 198 -11.04 1.44 3.55
N ASN A 199 -10.91 2.74 3.34
CA ASN A 199 -11.60 3.45 2.27
C ASN A 199 -10.81 3.28 0.96
N PRO A 200 -11.51 3.22 -0.20
CA PRO A 200 -10.83 3.20 -1.50
C PRO A 200 -10.11 4.53 -1.75
N VAL A 201 -9.00 4.46 -2.47
CA VAL A 201 -8.29 5.64 -2.96
C VAL A 201 -8.44 5.69 -4.48
N ILE A 202 -8.88 6.84 -4.98
CA ILE A 202 -9.15 7.07 -6.40
C ILE A 202 -8.31 8.25 -6.88
N MET A 203 -7.67 8.08 -8.03
CA MET A 203 -6.90 9.14 -8.67
C MET A 203 -7.15 9.15 -10.17
N GLU A 204 -7.30 10.34 -10.73
CA GLU A 204 -7.28 10.60 -12.15
C GLU A 204 -5.97 11.27 -12.51
N VAL A 205 -5.32 10.78 -13.59
CA VAL A 205 -4.05 11.29 -14.09
C VAL A 205 -4.11 11.52 -15.60
N GLU A 206 -3.38 12.51 -16.07
CA GLU A 206 -3.14 12.81 -17.47
C GLU A 206 -1.66 12.52 -17.79
N ILE A 207 -1.41 11.84 -18.91
CA ILE A 207 -0.07 11.62 -19.47
C ILE A 207 0.31 12.91 -20.22
N GLN A 208 1.46 13.49 -19.88
CA GLN A 208 1.99 14.69 -20.51
C GLN A 208 2.99 14.35 -21.61
#